data_91efd8df2aafbb5904333e9261c53df1
#
_entry.id   91efd8df2aafbb5904333e9261c53df1
#
_cell.length_a   1.000
_cell.length_b   1.000
_cell.length_c   1.000
_cell.angle_alpha   90.00
_cell.angle_beta   90.00
_cell.angle_gamma   90.00
#
_symmetry.space_group_name_H-M   'P 1'
#
loop_
_entity.id
_entity.type
_entity.pdbx_description
1 polymer ?
#
loop_
_entity_poly.entity_id
_entity_poly.type
_entity_poly.pdbx_seq_one_letter_code
_entity_poly.pdbx_strand_id
1 'polypeptide(L)'
;MKKIMITLAALALGSSAMAQETVIPTKKYSVATNSFWSNWFFSVGGQYNAAYSSQEVHGLSGNPFTTTRGVFGFNAAIGKWYTPSIGLRTKFEGVLGKQVNTENDHHTYHYWNIHEDVMFNLSNMLCGYNEKRVWNFIPYAGVGVARNMSANTYDISYQAGLLNNFRLSKHFT
;
A
#
# COMPACT_ATOMS: atom_id res chain seq x y z
N MET A 1 -5.81 -17.50 19.52
CA MET A 1 -5.46 -18.06 18.19
C MET A 1 -5.30 -16.88 17.25
N LYS A 2 -4.10 -16.69 16.70
CA LYS A 2 -3.76 -15.54 15.86
C LYS A 2 -4.42 -15.69 14.49
N LYS A 3 -5.38 -14.82 14.18
CA LYS A 3 -6.00 -14.73 12.86
C LYS A 3 -5.02 -14.01 11.94
N ILE A 4 -4.35 -14.73 11.07
CA ILE A 4 -3.53 -14.14 10.01
C ILE A 4 -4.50 -13.77 8.88
N MET A 5 -4.88 -12.52 8.81
CA MET A 5 -5.55 -11.97 7.62
C MET A 5 -4.46 -11.69 6.58
N ILE A 6 -4.41 -12.52 5.56
CA ILE A 6 -3.63 -12.19 4.36
C ILE A 6 -4.50 -11.29 3.50
N THR A 7 -4.26 -9.99 3.60
CA THR A 7 -4.89 -9.01 2.72
C THR A 7 -4.06 -8.94 1.44
N LEU A 8 -4.55 -9.55 0.39
CA LEU A 8 -3.99 -9.35 -0.94
C LEU A 8 -4.48 -7.99 -1.44
N ALA A 9 -3.66 -6.97 -1.29
CA ALA A 9 -3.93 -5.66 -1.87
C ALA A 9 -3.77 -5.77 -3.39
N ALA A 10 -4.86 -6.08 -4.08
CA ALA A 10 -4.89 -6.05 -5.53
C ALA A 10 -4.94 -4.61 -6.00
N LEU A 11 -3.97 -4.23 -6.82
CA LEU A 11 -3.86 -3.02 -7.64
C LEU A 11 -4.58 -1.78 -7.06
N ALA A 12 -3.88 -1.04 -6.22
CA ALA A 12 -4.23 0.34 -6.00
C ALA A 12 -3.95 1.11 -7.30
N LEU A 13 -4.98 1.41 -8.07
CA LEU A 13 -4.94 2.49 -9.05
C LEU A 13 -4.91 3.80 -8.25
N GLY A 14 -3.78 4.02 -7.56
CA GLY A 14 -3.54 5.24 -6.81
C GLY A 14 -2.83 6.23 -7.71
N SER A 15 -3.48 7.32 -8.04
CA SER A 15 -2.78 8.49 -8.54
C SER A 15 -2.03 9.12 -7.36
N SER A 16 -0.73 8.86 -7.25
CA SER A 16 0.11 9.56 -6.30
C SER A 16 0.55 10.88 -6.92
N ALA A 17 0.14 11.99 -6.31
CA ALA A 17 0.66 13.31 -6.66
C ALA A 17 2.06 13.45 -6.04
N MET A 18 3.09 13.44 -6.86
CA MET A 18 4.46 13.73 -6.42
C MET A 18 4.75 15.21 -6.69
N ALA A 19 4.71 16.00 -5.64
CA ALA A 19 5.27 17.35 -5.69
C ALA A 19 6.80 17.23 -5.63
N GLN A 20 7.42 17.00 -6.77
CA GLN A 20 8.87 16.99 -6.89
C GLN A 20 9.33 18.36 -7.43
N GLU A 21 9.87 19.16 -6.55
CA GLU A 21 10.56 20.36 -6.95
C GLU A 21 11.81 19.99 -7.76
N THR A 22 11.83 20.42 -9.02
CA THR A 22 12.93 20.13 -9.95
C THR A 22 14.13 21.02 -9.61
N VAL A 23 15.01 20.54 -8.76
CA VAL A 23 16.38 21.05 -8.73
C VAL A 23 17.20 20.16 -9.66
N ILE A 24 17.62 20.70 -10.81
CA ILE A 24 18.56 20.04 -11.72
C ILE A 24 19.93 20.04 -11.03
N PRO A 25 20.43 18.91 -10.52
CA PRO A 25 21.77 18.90 -9.96
C PRO A 25 22.80 18.69 -11.06
N THR A 26 23.50 19.73 -11.41
CA THR A 26 24.74 19.67 -12.22
C THR A 26 25.95 19.24 -11.41
N LYS A 27 25.80 18.58 -10.26
CA LYS A 27 26.93 18.14 -9.43
C LYS A 27 26.79 16.70 -8.98
N LYS A 28 27.93 15.98 -9.09
CA LYS A 28 28.23 14.68 -8.46
C LYS A 28 27.47 14.52 -7.14
N TYR A 29 26.84 13.37 -6.99
CA TYR A 29 26.12 12.90 -5.81
C TYR A 29 26.74 13.38 -4.47
N SER A 30 26.44 14.58 -4.08
CA SER A 30 26.39 14.90 -2.68
C SER A 30 25.00 14.47 -2.23
N VAL A 31 24.89 13.75 -1.15
CA VAL A 31 23.63 13.59 -0.43
C VAL A 31 23.30 15.01 0.04
N ALA A 32 22.73 15.81 -0.86
CA ALA A 32 22.21 17.10 -0.47
C ALA A 32 21.17 16.78 0.59
N THR A 33 21.36 17.29 1.77
CA THR A 33 20.37 17.26 2.84
C THR A 33 19.16 18.02 2.33
N ASN A 34 18.27 17.31 1.67
CA ASN A 34 17.04 17.90 1.19
C ASN A 34 16.30 18.50 2.37
N SER A 35 15.76 19.69 2.19
CA SER A 35 14.91 20.34 3.18
C SER A 35 13.89 19.33 3.74
N PHE A 36 13.54 19.44 5.02
CA PHE A 36 12.53 18.58 5.64
C PHE A 36 11.25 18.51 4.80
N TRP A 37 10.87 19.57 4.14
CA TRP A 37 9.65 19.68 3.33
C TRP A 37 9.78 19.16 1.91
N SER A 38 10.95 18.76 1.46
CA SER A 38 11.17 18.21 0.13
C SER A 38 10.79 16.72 0.06
N ASN A 39 10.38 16.29 -1.14
CA ASN A 39 10.14 14.87 -1.47
C ASN A 39 8.99 14.20 -0.71
N TRP A 40 8.05 14.97 -0.20
CA TRP A 40 6.80 14.45 0.30
C TRP A 40 5.87 14.10 -0.85
N PHE A 41 5.07 13.07 -0.64
CA PHE A 41 3.98 12.70 -1.54
C PHE A 41 2.72 12.35 -0.74
N PHE A 42 1.59 12.50 -1.37
CA PHE A 42 0.30 12.12 -0.85
C PHE A 42 -0.40 11.25 -1.89
N SER A 43 -1.09 10.20 -1.44
CA SER A 43 -1.86 9.34 -2.32
C SER A 43 -3.23 9.01 -1.72
N VAL A 44 -4.22 8.89 -2.58
CA VAL A 44 -5.56 8.39 -2.25
C VAL A 44 -5.97 7.38 -3.30
N GLY A 45 -6.74 6.39 -2.90
CA GLY A 45 -7.18 5.37 -3.83
C GLY A 45 -8.30 4.50 -3.29
N GLY A 46 -8.99 3.85 -4.22
CA GLY A 46 -9.83 2.71 -3.91
C GLY A 46 -8.99 1.44 -3.83
N GLN A 47 -9.44 0.49 -3.04
CA GLN A 47 -8.81 -0.83 -2.96
C GLN A 47 -9.87 -1.91 -3.04
N TYR A 48 -9.45 -3.06 -3.53
CA TYR A 48 -10.24 -4.28 -3.49
C TYR A 48 -9.53 -5.29 -2.59
N ASN A 49 -10.22 -5.78 -1.58
CA ASN A 49 -9.70 -6.74 -0.61
C ASN A 49 -10.38 -8.07 -0.80
N ALA A 50 -9.61 -9.14 -0.88
CA ALA A 50 -10.12 -10.51 -0.81
C ALA A 50 -9.66 -11.14 0.51
N ALA A 51 -10.63 -11.59 1.30
CA ALA A 51 -10.36 -12.17 2.62
C ALA A 51 -10.15 -13.68 2.52
N TYR A 52 -9.09 -14.15 3.19
CA TYR A 52 -8.80 -15.56 3.40
C TYR A 52 -8.56 -15.79 4.90
N SER A 53 -9.16 -16.82 5.44
CA SER A 53 -9.07 -17.15 6.87
C SER A 53 -8.55 -18.57 7.07
N SER A 54 -7.77 -18.78 8.11
CA SER A 54 -7.36 -20.13 8.53
C SER A 54 -8.50 -20.99 9.10
N GLN A 55 -9.67 -20.38 9.31
CA GLN A 55 -10.88 -21.03 9.82
C GLN A 55 -11.83 -21.47 8.69
N GLU A 56 -11.45 -21.25 7.44
CA GLU A 56 -12.28 -21.67 6.31
C GLU A 56 -12.41 -23.18 6.19
N VAL A 57 -13.60 -23.63 5.85
CA VAL A 57 -13.86 -25.05 5.57
C VAL A 57 -13.15 -25.45 4.28
N HIS A 58 -12.57 -26.63 4.28
CA HIS A 58 -11.91 -27.20 3.10
C HIS A 58 -12.89 -27.33 1.94
N GLY A 59 -12.47 -26.89 0.75
CA GLY A 59 -13.28 -26.96 -0.47
C GLY A 59 -13.93 -25.65 -0.88
N LEU A 60 -13.75 -24.57 -0.10
CA LEU A 60 -14.22 -23.25 -0.52
C LEU A 60 -13.44 -22.76 -1.76
N SER A 61 -14.14 -22.10 -2.68
CA SER A 61 -13.53 -21.52 -3.86
C SER A 61 -12.43 -20.51 -3.48
N GLY A 62 -11.23 -20.72 -3.96
CA GLY A 62 -10.08 -19.80 -3.77
C GLY A 62 -10.15 -18.55 -4.66
N ASN A 63 -11.20 -18.37 -5.47
CA ASN A 63 -11.29 -17.22 -6.37
C ASN A 63 -11.47 -15.90 -5.59
N PRO A 64 -10.51 -14.94 -5.68
CA PRO A 64 -10.58 -13.68 -4.96
C PRO A 64 -11.71 -12.76 -5.43
N PHE A 65 -12.24 -12.95 -6.63
CA PHE A 65 -13.26 -12.09 -7.24
C PHE A 65 -14.70 -12.51 -6.94
N THR A 66 -14.91 -13.46 -6.05
CA THR A 66 -16.25 -13.83 -5.60
C THR A 66 -16.83 -12.78 -4.66
N THR A 67 -18.13 -12.62 -4.69
CA THR A 67 -18.86 -11.73 -3.76
C THR A 67 -18.71 -12.18 -2.30
N THR A 68 -18.45 -13.45 -2.09
CA THR A 68 -18.20 -14.02 -0.76
C THR A 68 -16.92 -13.48 -0.14
N ARG A 69 -15.84 -13.29 -0.92
CA ARG A 69 -14.51 -12.89 -0.45
C ARG A 69 -14.22 -11.43 -0.65
N GLY A 70 -14.68 -10.87 -1.77
CA GLY A 70 -14.32 -9.55 -2.22
C GLY A 70 -15.09 -8.43 -1.53
N VAL A 71 -14.39 -7.37 -1.19
CA VAL A 71 -14.97 -6.14 -0.67
C VAL A 71 -14.16 -4.94 -1.12
N PHE A 72 -14.84 -3.85 -1.43
CA PHE A 72 -14.20 -2.59 -1.76
C PHE A 72 -13.90 -1.80 -0.49
N GLY A 73 -12.77 -1.12 -0.51
CA GLY A 73 -12.33 -0.22 0.55
C GLY A 73 -11.70 1.04 -0.02
N PHE A 74 -11.23 1.85 0.89
CA PHE A 74 -10.54 3.11 0.62
C PHE A 74 -9.18 3.09 1.27
N ASN A 75 -8.21 3.76 0.65
CA ASN A 75 -6.91 4.01 1.25
C ASN A 75 -6.44 5.45 1.01
N ALA A 76 -5.66 5.93 1.95
CA ALA A 76 -4.95 7.19 1.84
C ALA A 76 -3.56 7.02 2.43
N ALA A 77 -2.58 7.67 1.85
CA ALA A 77 -1.23 7.60 2.39
C ALA A 77 -0.49 8.93 2.21
N ILE A 78 0.40 9.16 3.15
CA ILE A 78 1.39 10.22 3.09
C ILE A 78 2.76 9.61 3.26
N GLY A 79 3.74 10.05 2.50
CA GLY A 79 5.07 9.50 2.58
C GLY A 79 6.14 10.49 2.14
N LYS A 80 7.37 10.07 2.33
CA LYS A 80 8.54 10.87 1.99
C LYS A 80 9.62 9.99 1.40
N TRP A 81 10.22 10.45 0.32
CA TRP A 81 11.44 9.87 -0.22
C TRP A 81 12.66 10.50 0.45
N TYR A 82 13.43 9.71 1.17
CA TYR A 82 14.69 10.14 1.80
C TYR A 82 15.84 10.09 0.81
N THR A 83 15.80 9.13 -0.09
CA THR A 83 16.70 9.00 -1.23
C THR A 83 15.86 8.73 -2.48
N PRO A 84 16.42 8.83 -3.69
CA PRO A 84 15.72 8.42 -4.91
C PRO A 84 15.26 6.96 -4.91
N SER A 85 15.79 6.15 -4.00
CA SER A 85 15.56 4.70 -3.95
C SER A 85 14.86 4.22 -2.68
N ILE A 86 14.87 4.99 -1.60
CA ILE A 86 14.30 4.57 -0.30
C ILE A 86 13.34 5.64 0.20
N GLY A 87 12.13 5.22 0.52
CA GLY A 87 11.09 6.06 1.10
C GLY A 87 10.37 5.38 2.26
N LEU A 88 9.70 6.20 3.06
CA LEU A 88 8.77 5.76 4.09
C LEU A 88 7.38 6.28 3.74
N ARG A 89 6.37 5.50 4.10
CA ARG A 89 4.98 5.85 3.86
C ARG A 89 4.12 5.38 5.02
N THR A 90 3.36 6.31 5.59
CA THR A 90 2.24 6.00 6.49
C THR A 90 0.99 5.85 5.64
N LYS A 91 0.37 4.70 5.68
CA LYS A 91 -0.85 4.39 4.94
C LYS A 91 -2.00 4.08 5.90
N PHE A 92 -3.11 4.73 5.67
CA PHE A 92 -4.41 4.40 6.27
C PHE A 92 -5.24 3.64 5.25
N GLU A 93 -5.82 2.54 5.67
CA GLU A 93 -6.73 1.76 4.84
C GLU A 93 -7.88 1.20 5.67
N GLY A 94 -8.98 0.94 5.02
CA GLY A 94 -10.09 0.29 5.69
C GLY A 94 -11.44 0.52 5.04
N VAL A 95 -12.39 0.55 5.88
CA VAL A 95 -13.82 0.68 5.92
C VAL A 95 -14.49 -0.67 6.06
N LEU A 96 -14.37 -1.55 5.07
CA LEU A 96 -15.06 -2.84 5.07
C LEU A 96 -14.07 -3.99 4.93
N GLY A 97 -14.21 -4.99 5.77
CA GLY A 97 -13.53 -6.28 5.68
C GLY A 97 -14.55 -7.41 5.64
N LYS A 98 -14.13 -8.56 5.17
CA LYS A 98 -14.94 -9.78 5.20
C LYS A 98 -14.24 -10.87 6.00
N GLN A 99 -15.02 -11.59 6.78
CA GLN A 99 -14.64 -12.85 7.38
C GLN A 99 -15.45 -13.95 6.71
N VAL A 100 -14.78 -14.96 6.18
CA VAL A 100 -15.38 -16.07 5.45
C VAL A 100 -15.07 -17.35 6.23
N ASN A 101 -16.10 -18.05 6.65
CA ASN A 101 -15.99 -19.37 7.29
C ASN A 101 -16.48 -20.47 6.34
N THR A 102 -17.65 -20.26 5.73
CA THR A 102 -18.25 -21.13 4.72
C THR A 102 -18.82 -20.27 3.61
N GLU A 103 -19.29 -20.88 2.52
CA GLU A 103 -19.91 -20.16 1.41
C GLU A 103 -21.17 -19.38 1.84
N ASN A 104 -21.90 -19.90 2.81
CA ASN A 104 -23.12 -19.28 3.34
C ASN A 104 -22.90 -18.53 4.67
N ASP A 105 -21.75 -18.69 5.31
CA ASP A 105 -21.38 -18.03 6.56
C ASP A 105 -20.22 -17.07 6.30
N HIS A 106 -20.58 -15.89 5.86
CA HIS A 106 -19.64 -14.78 5.65
C HIS A 106 -20.19 -13.52 6.29
N HIS A 107 -19.33 -12.84 7.05
CA HIS A 107 -19.70 -11.61 7.74
C HIS A 107 -18.87 -10.45 7.24
N THR A 108 -19.53 -9.32 7.04
CA THR A 108 -18.86 -8.05 6.76
C THR A 108 -18.66 -7.31 8.07
N TYR A 109 -17.44 -6.81 8.30
CA TYR A 109 -17.12 -6.03 9.48
C TYR A 109 -16.43 -4.72 9.09
N HIS A 110 -16.54 -3.73 9.96
CA HIS A 110 -15.82 -2.47 9.79
C HIS A 110 -14.44 -2.57 10.44
N TYR A 111 -13.43 -2.11 9.71
CA TYR A 111 -12.08 -2.06 10.23
C TYR A 111 -11.35 -0.83 9.71
N TRP A 112 -10.29 -0.46 10.40
CA TRP A 112 -9.26 0.42 9.89
C TRP A 112 -7.89 -0.15 10.23
N ASN A 113 -6.94 0.17 9.39
CA ASN A 113 -5.56 -0.25 9.53
C ASN A 113 -4.65 0.95 9.22
N ILE A 114 -3.73 1.22 10.13
CA ILE A 114 -2.68 2.21 9.92
C ILE A 114 -1.36 1.47 9.97
N HIS A 115 -0.55 1.65 8.96
CA HIS A 115 0.74 1.00 8.90
C HIS A 115 1.81 1.91 8.31
N GLU A 116 3.04 1.63 8.70
CA GLU A 116 4.23 2.29 8.21
C GLU A 116 4.95 1.33 7.28
N ASP A 117 5.19 1.79 6.05
CA ASP A 117 5.82 1.01 4.98
C ASP A 117 7.19 1.57 4.65
N VAL A 118 8.18 0.71 4.55
CA VAL A 118 9.45 0.99 3.90
C VAL A 118 9.33 0.64 2.42
N MET A 119 9.63 1.59 1.55
CA MET A 119 9.54 1.46 0.10
C MET A 119 10.91 1.46 -0.54
N PHE A 120 11.13 0.56 -1.50
CA PHE A 120 12.38 0.42 -2.23
C PHE A 120 12.14 0.61 -3.74
N ASN A 121 12.58 1.74 -4.30
CA ASN A 121 12.47 1.94 -5.75
C ASN A 121 13.58 1.16 -6.46
N LEU A 122 13.28 -0.09 -6.80
CA LEU A 122 14.24 -0.98 -7.48
C LEU A 122 14.63 -0.45 -8.86
N SER A 123 13.73 0.24 -9.54
CA SER A 123 14.05 0.85 -10.84
C SER A 123 15.18 1.88 -10.72
N ASN A 124 15.18 2.67 -9.64
CA ASN A 124 16.25 3.63 -9.39
C ASN A 124 17.51 2.97 -8.83
N MET A 125 17.37 1.90 -8.05
CA MET A 125 18.51 1.16 -7.50
C MET A 125 19.33 0.45 -8.58
N LEU A 126 18.65 -0.17 -9.54
CA LEU A 126 19.30 -1.00 -10.57
C LEU A 126 19.70 -0.20 -11.81
N CYS A 127 18.89 0.77 -12.20
CA CYS A 127 19.07 1.51 -13.46
C CYS A 127 19.45 2.99 -13.25
N GLY A 128 19.76 3.38 -12.01
CA GLY A 128 20.03 4.77 -11.67
C GLY A 128 18.77 5.66 -11.68
N TYR A 129 18.88 6.84 -11.09
CA TYR A 129 17.80 7.82 -11.10
C TYR A 129 17.61 8.43 -12.49
N ASN A 130 16.38 8.42 -12.97
CA ASN A 130 16.00 9.05 -14.23
C ASN A 130 14.64 9.75 -14.07
N GLU A 131 14.67 11.07 -14.13
CA GLU A 131 13.48 11.90 -13.99
C GLU A 131 12.43 11.67 -15.09
N LYS A 132 12.86 11.25 -16.27
CA LYS A 132 11.98 10.98 -17.42
C LYS A 132 11.41 9.57 -17.45
N ARG A 133 11.76 8.74 -16.47
CA ARG A 133 11.25 7.36 -16.42
C ARG A 133 9.74 7.35 -16.24
N VAL A 134 9.06 6.62 -17.11
CA VAL A 134 7.61 6.52 -17.16
C VAL A 134 7.10 5.52 -16.11
N TRP A 135 7.86 4.47 -15.84
CA TRP A 135 7.45 3.38 -14.94
C TRP A 135 8.51 3.11 -13.87
N ASN A 136 8.06 3.02 -12.63
CA ASN A 136 8.89 2.63 -11.50
C ASN A 136 8.28 1.43 -10.79
N PHE A 137 9.12 0.47 -10.46
CA PHE A 137 8.79 -0.72 -9.70
C PHE A 137 9.30 -0.58 -8.26
N ILE A 138 8.37 -0.60 -7.30
CA ILE A 138 8.64 -0.23 -5.91
C ILE A 138 8.04 -1.29 -4.99
N PRO A 139 8.77 -2.34 -4.63
CA PRO A 139 8.38 -3.21 -3.53
C PRO A 139 8.37 -2.44 -2.21
N TYR A 140 7.47 -2.85 -1.33
CA TYR A 140 7.37 -2.31 0.02
C TYR A 140 7.01 -3.40 1.02
N ALA A 141 7.39 -3.16 2.26
CA ALA A 141 6.98 -3.96 3.41
C ALA A 141 6.72 -3.03 4.59
N GLY A 142 5.77 -3.39 5.42
CA GLY A 142 5.37 -2.55 6.54
C GLY A 142 4.73 -3.32 7.68
N VAL A 143 4.65 -2.63 8.80
CA VAL A 143 3.98 -3.09 10.00
C VAL A 143 2.99 -2.03 10.46
N GLY A 144 1.94 -2.45 11.12
CA GLY A 144 0.90 -1.52 11.53
C GLY A 144 -0.02 -2.08 12.60
N VAL A 145 -1.06 -1.31 12.87
CA VAL A 145 -2.11 -1.67 13.80
C VAL A 145 -3.45 -1.64 13.06
N ALA A 146 -4.12 -2.77 13.11
CA ALA A 146 -5.49 -2.92 12.61
C ALA A 146 -6.46 -2.93 13.77
N ARG A 147 -7.59 -2.25 13.62
CA ARG A 147 -8.70 -2.31 14.55
C ARG A 147 -9.93 -2.88 13.87
N ASN A 148 -10.45 -3.95 14.40
CA ASN A 148 -11.78 -4.42 14.07
C ASN A 148 -12.80 -3.68 14.93
N MET A 149 -13.59 -2.81 14.30
CA MET A 149 -14.59 -1.99 15.00
C MET A 149 -15.79 -2.80 15.44
N SER A 150 -16.12 -3.87 14.71
CA SER A 150 -17.26 -4.74 15.05
C SER A 150 -16.97 -5.64 16.23
N ALA A 151 -15.74 -6.15 16.35
CA ALA A 151 -15.30 -6.99 17.46
C ALA A 151 -14.59 -6.20 18.58
N ASN A 152 -14.34 -4.91 18.37
CA ASN A 152 -13.59 -4.03 19.29
C ASN A 152 -12.22 -4.60 19.68
N THR A 153 -11.50 -5.20 18.74
CA THR A 153 -10.17 -5.79 18.93
C THR A 153 -9.11 -5.02 18.16
N TYR A 154 -7.89 -5.04 18.69
CA TYR A 154 -6.70 -4.52 18.04
C TYR A 154 -5.76 -5.67 17.72
N ASP A 155 -5.19 -5.64 16.51
CA ASP A 155 -4.26 -6.64 16.03
C ASP A 155 -3.06 -5.95 15.38
N ILE A 156 -1.88 -6.57 15.49
CA ILE A 156 -0.71 -6.14 14.73
C ILE A 156 -0.86 -6.65 13.30
N SER A 157 -0.72 -5.76 12.34
CA SER A 157 -0.78 -6.08 10.92
C SER A 157 0.62 -6.05 10.30
N TYR A 158 0.89 -6.99 9.42
CA TYR A 158 2.07 -7.02 8.57
C TYR A 158 1.62 -6.99 7.13
N GLN A 159 2.31 -6.22 6.32
CA GLN A 159 2.03 -6.20 4.90
C GLN A 159 3.29 -6.18 4.07
N ALA A 160 3.18 -6.71 2.86
CA ALA A 160 4.17 -6.57 1.82
C ALA A 160 3.45 -6.47 0.48
N GLY A 161 4.03 -5.76 -0.45
CA GLY A 161 3.41 -5.59 -1.76
C GLY A 161 4.32 -4.90 -2.76
N LEU A 162 3.74 -4.63 -3.92
CA LEU A 162 4.42 -4.03 -5.05
C LEU A 162 3.62 -2.81 -5.52
N LEU A 163 4.28 -1.67 -5.62
CA LEU A 163 3.76 -0.49 -6.27
C LEU A 163 4.35 -0.39 -7.68
N ASN A 164 3.47 -0.23 -8.65
CA ASN A 164 3.82 0.11 -10.01
C ASN A 164 3.39 1.55 -10.26
N ASN A 165 4.34 2.47 -10.23
CA ASN A 165 4.07 3.88 -10.47
C ASN A 165 4.27 4.22 -11.94
N PHE A 166 3.21 4.72 -12.58
CA PHE A 166 3.24 5.23 -13.94
C PHE A 166 3.14 6.75 -13.93
N ARG A 167 4.16 7.41 -14.44
CA ARG A 167 4.18 8.85 -14.53
C ARG A 167 3.26 9.34 -15.63
N LEU A 168 2.19 10.02 -15.26
CA LEU A 168 1.22 10.61 -16.20
C LEU A 168 1.59 12.05 -16.58
N SER A 169 2.17 12.81 -15.64
CA SER A 169 2.61 14.17 -15.87
C SER A 169 3.77 14.54 -14.93
N LYS A 170 4.19 15.80 -14.93
CA LYS A 170 5.25 16.27 -14.00
C LYS A 170 4.84 16.18 -12.52
N HIS A 171 3.55 16.22 -12.22
CA HIS A 171 3.01 16.26 -10.86
C HIS A 171 2.17 15.05 -10.49
N PHE A 172 1.88 14.14 -11.44
CA PHE A 172 1.04 12.96 -11.21
C PHE A 172 1.72 11.67 -11.66
N THR A 173 1.68 10.70 -10.79
CA THR A 173 2.08 9.30 -11.03
C THR A 173 1.01 8.34 -10.57
#